data_020f469731cf3a187376168928bb8b4a
#
_entry.id   020f469731cf3a187376168928bb8b4a
#
_cell.length_a   1.000
_cell.length_b   1.000
_cell.length_c   1.000
_cell.angle_alpha   90.00
_cell.angle_beta   90.00
_cell.angle_gamma   90.00
#
_symmetry.space_group_name_H-M   'P 1'
#
loop_
_entity.id
_entity.type
_entity.pdbx_description
1 polymer ?
#
loop_
_entity_poly.entity_id
_entity_poly.type
_entity_poly.pdbx_seq_one_letter_code
_entity_poly.pdbx_strand_id
1 'polypeptide(L)'
;MTELSPHSWQAKLDRLRSHRAFEAFIIIIIIASALLVGVKTYPIPEWMILVIDGLDLLITLIFVVEISVRFLGESRKRDFFKNGWNIFDTLIVAVSLIPIDDTDMALVARLIRVFRVLRMISIIPELRILLNSLLQALPRLGYVAALIFIIFYIYAATGSLFFEKINPTLWGNIAVSMLTLFRVMTFEDWTDVMYETMAFYPLSWIFYLSFIFLTTFAFLNMVIGIVVNVLEEEQAKADTDNPERSSLRNLHDEIQDVRVILERLEARLDAPSVQLSDVPGGSKPKSPPVEPG
;
A
#
# COMPACT_ATOMS: atom_id res chain seq x y z
N MET A 1 -34.80 -42.33 4.74
CA MET A 1 -33.37 -42.02 4.47
C MET A 1 -33.07 -40.75 5.21
N THR A 2 -32.56 -40.88 6.42
CA THR A 2 -32.19 -39.76 7.32
C THR A 2 -30.89 -39.16 6.81
N GLU A 3 -30.97 -37.96 6.26
CA GLU A 3 -29.77 -37.13 6.00
C GLU A 3 -29.10 -36.85 7.35
N LEU A 4 -28.00 -37.53 7.59
CA LEU A 4 -27.08 -37.23 8.67
C LEU A 4 -26.49 -35.86 8.36
N SER A 5 -26.91 -34.82 9.09
CA SER A 5 -26.36 -33.46 8.97
C SER A 5 -24.86 -33.49 9.31
N PRO A 6 -23.99 -33.20 8.37
CA PRO A 6 -22.52 -33.30 8.57
C PRO A 6 -21.94 -32.20 9.47
N HIS A 7 -22.74 -31.44 10.23
CA HIS A 7 -22.32 -30.15 10.76
C HIS A 7 -22.36 -29.93 12.27
N SER A 8 -22.62 -30.96 13.09
CA SER A 8 -22.70 -30.73 14.54
C SER A 8 -21.34 -30.40 15.18
N TRP A 9 -20.24 -30.99 14.70
CA TRP A 9 -18.90 -30.76 15.24
C TRP A 9 -18.25 -29.51 14.64
N GLN A 10 -18.48 -29.19 13.36
CA GLN A 10 -18.00 -27.96 12.70
C GLN A 10 -18.64 -26.74 13.35
N ALA A 11 -19.94 -26.74 13.59
CA ALA A 11 -20.64 -25.68 14.31
C ALA A 11 -20.13 -25.50 15.75
N LYS A 12 -19.68 -26.58 16.42
CA LYS A 12 -19.03 -26.48 17.74
C LYS A 12 -17.65 -25.82 17.64
N LEU A 13 -16.85 -26.16 16.63
CA LEU A 13 -15.55 -25.55 16.40
C LEU A 13 -15.66 -24.07 16.03
N ASP A 14 -16.65 -23.68 15.21
CA ASP A 14 -16.92 -22.28 14.88
C ASP A 14 -17.38 -21.48 16.11
N ARG A 15 -18.19 -22.05 16.98
CA ARG A 15 -18.57 -21.41 18.25
C ARG A 15 -17.38 -21.24 19.20
N LEU A 16 -16.47 -22.23 19.24
CA LEU A 16 -15.26 -22.14 20.05
C LEU A 16 -14.36 -21.01 19.53
N ARG A 17 -14.19 -20.92 18.21
CA ARG A 17 -13.38 -19.89 17.54
C ARG A 17 -13.93 -18.48 17.77
N SER A 18 -15.25 -18.30 17.69
CA SER A 18 -15.92 -16.99 17.84
C SER A 18 -16.14 -16.57 19.29
N HIS A 19 -15.64 -17.36 20.25
CA HIS A 19 -15.78 -17.04 21.66
C HIS A 19 -14.71 -16.03 22.10
N ARG A 20 -15.12 -14.89 22.65
CA ARG A 20 -14.21 -13.81 23.10
C ARG A 20 -13.09 -14.30 24.02
N ALA A 21 -13.36 -15.27 24.89
CA ALA A 21 -12.36 -15.83 25.79
C ALA A 21 -11.28 -16.60 25.01
N PHE A 22 -11.63 -17.30 23.93
CA PHE A 22 -10.66 -18.00 23.08
C PHE A 22 -9.77 -17.00 22.33
N GLU A 23 -10.35 -15.95 21.75
CA GLU A 23 -9.57 -14.87 21.11
C GLU A 23 -8.61 -14.19 22.09
N ALA A 24 -9.11 -13.82 23.27
CA ALA A 24 -8.27 -13.22 24.33
C ALA A 24 -7.15 -14.17 24.77
N PHE A 25 -7.43 -15.47 24.91
CA PHE A 25 -6.41 -16.48 25.23
C PHE A 25 -5.30 -16.52 24.15
N ILE A 26 -5.66 -16.55 22.88
CA ILE A 26 -4.69 -16.56 21.78
C ILE A 26 -3.87 -15.27 21.75
N ILE A 27 -4.48 -14.10 21.98
CA ILE A 27 -3.77 -12.82 22.09
C ILE A 27 -2.74 -12.86 23.24
N ILE A 28 -3.12 -13.37 24.41
CA ILE A 28 -2.22 -13.51 25.56
C ILE A 28 -1.03 -14.42 25.21
N ILE A 29 -1.27 -15.54 24.52
CA ILE A 29 -0.23 -16.46 24.07
C ILE A 29 0.73 -15.79 23.08
N ILE A 30 0.23 -14.95 22.17
CA ILE A 30 1.08 -14.20 21.22
C ILE A 30 1.94 -13.19 21.98
N ILE A 31 1.35 -12.45 22.92
CA ILE A 31 2.10 -11.49 23.74
C ILE A 31 3.17 -12.24 24.58
N ALA A 32 2.82 -13.36 25.19
CA ALA A 32 3.77 -14.18 25.92
C ALA A 32 4.92 -14.68 25.02
N SER A 33 4.62 -15.13 23.81
CA SER A 33 5.63 -15.51 22.80
C SER A 33 6.58 -14.35 22.47
N ALA A 34 6.04 -13.13 22.30
CA ALA A 34 6.84 -11.95 22.04
C ALA A 34 7.79 -11.63 23.22
N LEU A 35 7.29 -11.69 24.44
CA LEU A 35 8.08 -11.45 25.63
C LEU A 35 9.17 -12.51 25.82
N LEU A 36 8.89 -13.79 25.54
CA LEU A 36 9.92 -14.84 25.60
C LEU A 36 11.06 -14.61 24.60
N VAL A 37 10.75 -14.14 23.40
CA VAL A 37 11.79 -13.76 22.42
C VAL A 37 12.61 -12.59 22.95
N GLY A 38 11.97 -11.59 23.55
CA GLY A 38 12.66 -10.46 24.19
C GLY A 38 13.59 -10.91 25.32
N VAL A 39 13.13 -11.82 26.21
CA VAL A 39 13.95 -12.34 27.30
C VAL A 39 15.21 -13.05 26.80
N LYS A 40 15.14 -13.77 25.67
CA LYS A 40 16.31 -14.43 25.06
C LYS A 40 17.40 -13.48 24.57
N THR A 41 17.15 -12.17 24.52
CA THR A 41 18.19 -11.18 24.17
C THR A 41 19.08 -10.80 25.34
N TYR A 42 18.69 -11.15 26.57
CA TYR A 42 19.46 -10.90 27.78
C TYR A 42 20.35 -12.10 28.12
N PRO A 43 21.45 -11.89 28.87
CA PRO A 43 22.27 -12.99 29.43
C PRO A 43 21.45 -13.69 30.52
N ILE A 44 20.93 -14.88 30.22
CA ILE A 44 20.12 -15.70 31.15
C ILE A 44 20.82 -17.00 31.49
N PRO A 45 20.59 -17.55 32.70
CA PRO A 45 21.16 -18.84 33.12
C PRO A 45 20.68 -19.99 32.22
N GLU A 46 21.51 -21.03 32.05
CA GLU A 46 21.22 -22.18 31.19
C GLU A 46 19.92 -22.92 31.56
N TRP A 47 19.60 -23.04 32.84
CA TRP A 47 18.34 -23.67 33.26
C TRP A 47 17.12 -22.88 32.80
N MET A 48 17.22 -21.55 32.71
CA MET A 48 16.14 -20.69 32.23
C MET A 48 15.97 -20.81 30.69
N ILE A 49 17.06 -21.03 29.96
CA ILE A 49 17.00 -21.29 28.49
C ILE A 49 16.16 -22.55 28.23
N LEU A 50 16.38 -23.64 28.96
CA LEU A 50 15.58 -24.88 28.83
C LEU A 50 14.09 -24.64 29.07
N VAL A 51 13.74 -23.87 30.10
CA VAL A 51 12.34 -23.52 30.40
C VAL A 51 11.72 -22.70 29.28
N ILE A 52 12.44 -21.71 28.79
CA ILE A 52 11.97 -20.82 27.72
C ILE A 52 11.81 -21.60 26.42
N ASP A 53 12.72 -22.53 26.09
CA ASP A 53 12.62 -23.36 24.89
C ASP A 53 11.43 -24.32 24.97
N GLY A 54 11.18 -24.89 26.17
CA GLY A 54 9.99 -25.68 26.42
C GLY A 54 8.69 -24.90 26.27
N LEU A 55 8.63 -23.68 26.79
CA LEU A 55 7.49 -22.78 26.62
C LEU A 55 7.30 -22.36 25.15
N ASP A 56 8.39 -22.09 24.43
CA ASP A 56 8.32 -21.75 23.00
C ASP A 56 7.78 -22.88 22.15
N LEU A 57 8.16 -24.14 22.47
CA LEU A 57 7.59 -25.32 21.83
C LEU A 57 6.09 -25.47 22.16
N LEU A 58 5.70 -25.30 23.44
CA LEU A 58 4.31 -25.37 23.87
C LEU A 58 3.46 -24.33 23.11
N ILE A 59 3.93 -23.08 23.03
CA ILE A 59 3.27 -22.00 22.31
C ILE A 59 3.13 -22.35 20.82
N THR A 60 4.17 -22.91 20.21
CA THR A 60 4.11 -23.35 18.81
C THR A 60 3.04 -24.42 18.60
N LEU A 61 2.95 -25.41 19.50
CA LEU A 61 1.92 -26.45 19.46
C LEU A 61 0.51 -25.86 19.60
N ILE A 62 0.32 -24.89 20.51
CA ILE A 62 -0.96 -24.18 20.65
C ILE A 62 -1.36 -23.52 19.33
N PHE A 63 -0.44 -22.87 18.63
CA PHE A 63 -0.70 -22.23 17.34
C PHE A 63 -1.02 -23.25 16.24
N VAL A 64 -0.34 -24.40 16.22
CA VAL A 64 -0.67 -25.49 15.29
C VAL A 64 -2.09 -25.99 15.52
N VAL A 65 -2.45 -26.23 16.79
CA VAL A 65 -3.81 -26.65 17.16
C VAL A 65 -4.84 -25.59 16.77
N GLU A 66 -4.57 -24.32 17.06
CA GLU A 66 -5.47 -23.21 16.72
C GLU A 66 -5.74 -23.14 15.21
N ILE A 67 -4.69 -23.17 14.37
CA ILE A 67 -4.85 -23.15 12.91
C ILE A 67 -5.56 -24.41 12.41
N SER A 68 -5.26 -25.58 13.01
CA SER A 68 -5.94 -26.84 12.67
C SER A 68 -7.44 -26.76 12.98
N VAL A 69 -7.80 -26.22 14.15
CA VAL A 69 -9.20 -25.99 14.53
C VAL A 69 -9.87 -25.03 13.54
N ARG A 70 -9.22 -23.95 13.18
CA ARG A 70 -9.71 -22.97 12.22
C ARG A 70 -9.91 -23.60 10.83
N PHE A 71 -8.94 -24.38 10.36
CA PHE A 71 -9.02 -25.10 9.09
C PHE A 71 -10.11 -26.16 9.08
N LEU A 72 -10.23 -26.95 10.17
CA LEU A 72 -11.25 -27.99 10.29
C LEU A 72 -12.66 -27.42 10.44
N GLY A 73 -12.82 -26.27 11.09
CA GLY A 73 -14.09 -25.57 11.25
C GLY A 73 -14.65 -25.00 9.96
N GLU A 74 -13.78 -24.72 8.96
CA GLU A 74 -14.22 -24.17 7.68
C GLU A 74 -15.03 -25.19 6.88
N SER A 75 -16.24 -24.82 6.45
CA SER A 75 -17.15 -25.70 5.71
C SER A 75 -16.59 -26.17 4.38
N ARG A 76 -15.89 -25.28 3.66
CA ARG A 76 -15.18 -25.57 2.42
C ARG A 76 -13.70 -25.28 2.61
N LYS A 77 -12.86 -26.31 2.64
CA LYS A 77 -11.42 -26.19 2.85
C LYS A 77 -10.71 -25.26 1.86
N ARG A 78 -11.26 -25.11 0.63
CA ARG A 78 -10.74 -24.16 -0.35
C ARG A 78 -10.98 -22.69 0.05
N ASP A 79 -12.05 -22.41 0.78
CA ASP A 79 -12.39 -21.04 1.18
C ASP A 79 -11.46 -20.54 2.29
N PHE A 80 -10.89 -21.46 3.08
CA PHE A 80 -9.84 -21.13 4.05
C PHE A 80 -8.64 -20.43 3.38
N PHE A 81 -8.19 -20.91 2.21
CA PHE A 81 -7.07 -20.34 1.47
C PHE A 81 -7.45 -19.14 0.58
N LYS A 82 -8.72 -18.77 0.48
CA LYS A 82 -9.14 -17.52 -0.14
C LYS A 82 -8.98 -16.33 0.79
N ASN A 83 -8.93 -16.56 2.08
CA ASN A 83 -8.69 -15.50 3.06
C ASN A 83 -7.18 -15.30 3.24
N GLY A 84 -6.67 -14.15 2.80
CA GLY A 84 -5.25 -13.81 2.91
C GLY A 84 -4.70 -13.87 4.34
N TRP A 85 -5.53 -13.54 5.35
CA TRP A 85 -5.15 -13.62 6.75
C TRP A 85 -4.95 -15.07 7.25
N ASN A 86 -5.75 -16.01 6.77
CA ASN A 86 -5.55 -17.41 7.09
C ASN A 86 -4.27 -17.97 6.45
N ILE A 87 -3.96 -17.54 5.20
CA ILE A 87 -2.70 -17.90 4.54
C ILE A 87 -1.51 -17.35 5.32
N PHE A 88 -1.58 -16.08 5.71
CA PHE A 88 -0.54 -15.39 6.49
C PHE A 88 -0.26 -16.11 7.81
N ASP A 89 -1.29 -16.41 8.60
CA ASP A 89 -1.17 -17.13 9.86
C ASP A 89 -0.58 -18.54 9.67
N THR A 90 -1.07 -19.26 8.65
CA THR A 90 -0.59 -20.61 8.33
C THR A 90 0.88 -20.60 7.94
N LEU A 91 1.29 -19.62 7.12
CA LEU A 91 2.67 -19.48 6.68
C LEU A 91 3.62 -19.22 7.87
N ILE A 92 3.25 -18.30 8.77
CA ILE A 92 4.03 -18.02 9.97
C ILE A 92 4.22 -19.26 10.83
N VAL A 93 3.15 -20.04 11.04
CA VAL A 93 3.24 -21.26 11.85
C VAL A 93 4.02 -22.35 11.13
N ALA A 94 3.78 -22.56 9.82
CA ALA A 94 4.49 -23.58 9.03
C ALA A 94 6.00 -23.32 9.02
N VAL A 95 6.42 -22.08 8.80
CA VAL A 95 7.84 -21.69 8.82
C VAL A 95 8.43 -21.82 10.23
N SER A 96 7.61 -21.59 11.29
CA SER A 96 8.06 -21.79 12.68
C SER A 96 8.28 -23.26 13.06
N LEU A 97 7.76 -24.19 12.28
CA LEU A 97 7.93 -25.63 12.51
C LEU A 97 9.17 -26.21 11.80
N ILE A 98 9.81 -25.46 10.90
CA ILE A 98 10.99 -25.95 10.19
C ILE A 98 12.14 -26.06 11.21
N PRO A 99 12.67 -27.26 11.45
CA PRO A 99 13.86 -27.43 12.27
C PRO A 99 15.05 -26.91 11.48
N ILE A 100 15.66 -25.83 11.93
CA ILE A 100 16.85 -25.23 11.31
C ILE A 100 18.01 -25.52 12.27
N ASP A 101 18.73 -26.60 12.00
CA ASP A 101 19.85 -27.06 12.82
C ASP A 101 21.20 -26.51 12.32
N ASP A 102 21.26 -25.92 11.11
CA ASP A 102 22.48 -25.34 10.55
C ASP A 102 22.82 -24.01 11.22
N THR A 103 24.08 -23.86 11.61
CA THR A 103 24.62 -22.68 12.32
C THR A 103 24.43 -21.37 11.55
N ASP A 104 24.49 -21.42 10.22
CA ASP A 104 24.33 -20.23 9.36
C ASP A 104 22.86 -19.77 9.25
N MET A 105 21.92 -20.70 9.39
CA MET A 105 20.47 -20.43 9.35
C MET A 105 19.85 -20.15 10.72
N ALA A 106 20.60 -20.28 11.80
CA ALA A 106 20.10 -20.05 13.17
C ALA A 106 19.58 -18.63 13.39
N LEU A 107 20.16 -17.64 12.72
CA LEU A 107 19.68 -16.24 12.74
C LEU A 107 18.31 -16.13 12.07
N VAL A 108 18.12 -16.78 10.93
CA VAL A 108 16.84 -16.78 10.20
C VAL A 108 15.76 -17.45 11.03
N ALA A 109 16.06 -18.57 11.67
CA ALA A 109 15.14 -19.27 12.59
C ALA A 109 14.69 -18.36 13.75
N ARG A 110 15.63 -17.60 14.33
CA ARG A 110 15.30 -16.62 15.39
C ARG A 110 14.39 -15.51 14.87
N LEU A 111 14.67 -14.94 13.69
CA LEU A 111 13.84 -13.90 13.06
C LEU A 111 12.41 -14.42 12.79
N ILE A 112 12.28 -15.63 12.28
CA ILE A 112 10.97 -16.25 12.03
C ILE A 112 10.15 -16.36 13.33
N ARG A 113 10.80 -16.74 14.44
CA ARG A 113 10.13 -16.78 15.76
C ARG A 113 9.64 -15.38 16.19
N VAL A 114 10.41 -14.31 15.91
CA VAL A 114 9.99 -12.93 16.18
C VAL A 114 8.75 -12.59 15.35
N PHE A 115 8.69 -12.98 14.09
CA PHE A 115 7.56 -12.69 13.20
C PHE A 115 6.21 -13.30 13.63
N ARG A 116 6.21 -14.25 14.58
CA ARG A 116 4.94 -14.72 15.19
C ARG A 116 4.11 -13.60 15.81
N VAL A 117 4.77 -12.54 16.29
CA VAL A 117 4.08 -11.35 16.83
C VAL A 117 3.18 -10.70 15.79
N LEU A 118 3.52 -10.77 14.51
CA LEU A 118 2.70 -10.22 13.42
C LEU A 118 1.31 -10.88 13.33
N ARG A 119 1.12 -12.07 13.93
CA ARG A 119 -0.20 -12.70 14.04
C ARG A 119 -1.21 -11.86 14.83
N MET A 120 -0.76 -10.94 15.69
CA MET A 120 -1.66 -10.00 16.36
C MET A 120 -2.46 -9.18 15.34
N ILE A 121 -1.87 -8.86 14.19
CA ILE A 121 -2.54 -8.10 13.14
C ILE A 121 -3.71 -8.88 12.53
N SER A 122 -3.59 -10.22 12.42
CA SER A 122 -4.65 -11.06 11.87
C SER A 122 -5.78 -11.33 12.86
N ILE A 123 -5.49 -11.28 14.17
CA ILE A 123 -6.43 -11.61 15.23
C ILE A 123 -7.19 -10.38 15.71
N ILE A 124 -6.52 -9.26 15.90
CA ILE A 124 -7.13 -8.01 16.38
C ILE A 124 -7.84 -7.32 15.21
N PRO A 125 -9.19 -7.18 15.26
CA PRO A 125 -9.96 -6.62 14.13
C PRO A 125 -9.54 -5.21 13.75
N GLU A 126 -9.21 -4.37 14.72
CA GLU A 126 -8.80 -2.99 14.54
C GLU A 126 -7.48 -2.90 13.75
N LEU A 127 -6.49 -3.73 14.10
CA LEU A 127 -5.21 -3.80 13.39
C LEU A 127 -5.38 -4.34 11.97
N ARG A 128 -6.28 -5.31 11.78
CA ARG A 128 -6.61 -5.85 10.46
C ARG A 128 -7.23 -4.78 9.56
N ILE A 129 -8.17 -3.99 10.09
CA ILE A 129 -8.80 -2.89 9.35
C ILE A 129 -7.74 -1.86 8.96
N LEU A 130 -6.90 -1.43 9.91
CA LEU A 130 -5.81 -0.49 9.65
C LEU A 130 -4.87 -0.97 8.56
N LEU A 131 -4.42 -2.23 8.64
CA LEU A 131 -3.50 -2.77 7.64
C LEU A 131 -4.18 -2.93 6.27
N ASN A 132 -5.44 -3.38 6.22
CA ASN A 132 -6.18 -3.47 4.97
C ASN A 132 -6.34 -2.09 4.31
N SER A 133 -6.66 -1.06 5.08
CA SER A 133 -6.75 0.32 4.59
C SER A 133 -5.41 0.81 4.05
N LEU A 134 -4.31 0.53 4.76
CA LEU A 134 -2.96 0.85 4.31
C LEU A 134 -2.63 0.13 2.99
N LEU A 135 -2.89 -1.18 2.89
CA LEU A 135 -2.64 -1.96 1.68
C LEU A 135 -3.49 -1.49 0.49
N GLN A 136 -4.72 -1.03 0.74
CA GLN A 136 -5.57 -0.45 -0.30
C GLN A 136 -5.07 0.91 -0.79
N ALA A 137 -4.39 1.67 0.07
CA ALA A 137 -3.79 2.95 -0.30
C ALA A 137 -2.49 2.78 -1.12
N LEU A 138 -1.74 1.67 -0.94
CA LEU A 138 -0.45 1.44 -1.59
C LEU A 138 -0.47 1.56 -3.13
N PRO A 139 -1.45 1.01 -3.89
CA PRO A 139 -1.46 1.12 -5.34
C PRO A 139 -1.52 2.57 -5.83
N ARG A 140 -2.23 3.44 -5.11
CA ARG A 140 -2.33 4.87 -5.43
C ARG A 140 -1.01 5.60 -5.25
N LEU A 141 -0.20 5.16 -4.27
CA LEU A 141 1.14 5.69 -4.00
C LEU A 141 2.20 5.14 -4.97
N GLY A 142 1.91 4.01 -5.63
CA GLY A 142 2.86 3.29 -6.46
C GLY A 142 3.43 4.13 -7.60
N TYR A 143 2.61 4.95 -8.26
CA TYR A 143 3.07 5.83 -9.34
C TYR A 143 4.04 6.91 -8.86
N VAL A 144 3.77 7.50 -7.69
CA VAL A 144 4.65 8.52 -7.12
C VAL A 144 5.93 7.88 -6.61
N ALA A 145 5.84 6.71 -5.97
CA ALA A 145 7.01 5.94 -5.57
C ALA A 145 7.88 5.56 -6.77
N ALA A 146 7.28 5.15 -7.90
CA ALA A 146 7.99 4.89 -9.14
C ALA A 146 8.69 6.15 -9.69
N LEU A 147 8.02 7.31 -9.65
CA LEU A 147 8.63 8.58 -10.07
C LEU A 147 9.83 8.92 -9.17
N ILE A 148 9.69 8.84 -7.86
CA ILE A 148 10.78 9.08 -6.90
C ILE A 148 11.93 8.10 -7.17
N PHE A 149 11.63 6.82 -7.39
CA PHE A 149 12.64 5.82 -7.72
C PHE A 149 13.41 6.16 -9.00
N ILE A 150 12.72 6.62 -10.05
CA ILE A 150 13.37 7.04 -11.31
C ILE A 150 14.31 8.23 -11.06
N ILE A 151 13.86 9.22 -10.27
CA ILE A 151 14.70 10.37 -9.90
C ILE A 151 15.94 9.87 -9.15
N PHE A 152 15.77 9.02 -8.15
CA PHE A 152 16.89 8.43 -7.41
C PHE A 152 17.86 7.69 -8.31
N TYR A 153 17.35 6.86 -9.22
CA TYR A 153 18.18 6.07 -10.10
C TYR A 153 19.03 6.95 -11.05
N ILE A 154 18.42 7.98 -11.65
CA ILE A 154 19.12 8.91 -12.54
C ILE A 154 20.21 9.65 -11.78
N TYR A 155 19.89 10.20 -10.60
CA TYR A 155 20.86 10.91 -9.77
C TYR A 155 21.93 9.97 -9.21
N ALA A 156 21.59 8.74 -8.82
CA ALA A 156 22.55 7.75 -8.37
C ALA A 156 23.55 7.35 -9.49
N ALA A 157 23.06 7.12 -10.68
CA ALA A 157 23.91 6.84 -11.83
C ALA A 157 24.84 8.02 -12.16
N THR A 158 24.30 9.24 -12.12
CA THR A 158 25.07 10.47 -12.33
C THR A 158 26.12 10.66 -11.22
N GLY A 159 25.71 10.49 -9.94
CA GLY A 159 26.62 10.62 -8.81
C GLY A 159 27.73 9.57 -8.82
N SER A 160 27.40 8.32 -9.14
CA SER A 160 28.40 7.26 -9.30
C SER A 160 29.42 7.60 -10.40
N LEU A 161 28.99 8.09 -11.56
CA LEU A 161 29.89 8.43 -12.67
C LEU A 161 30.82 9.59 -12.36
N PHE A 162 30.34 10.61 -11.65
CA PHE A 162 31.12 11.83 -11.41
C PHE A 162 31.91 11.78 -10.10
N PHE A 163 31.39 11.14 -9.03
CA PHE A 163 31.89 11.27 -7.69
C PHE A 163 32.55 9.97 -7.16
N GLU A 164 32.50 8.84 -7.90
CA GLU A 164 33.14 7.58 -7.51
C GLU A 164 34.60 7.78 -7.10
N LYS A 165 35.38 8.54 -7.90
CA LYS A 165 36.80 8.77 -7.64
C LYS A 165 37.09 9.68 -6.45
N ILE A 166 36.10 10.47 -6.02
CA ILE A 166 36.23 11.37 -4.87
C ILE A 166 36.02 10.55 -3.60
N ASN A 167 34.92 9.81 -3.53
CA ASN A 167 34.58 8.97 -2.38
C ASN A 167 33.88 7.66 -2.82
N PRO A 168 34.65 6.58 -3.04
CA PRO A 168 34.07 5.29 -3.46
C PRO A 168 33.12 4.69 -2.42
N THR A 169 33.23 5.07 -1.15
CA THR A 169 32.33 4.55 -0.10
C THR A 169 30.93 5.14 -0.17
N LEU A 170 30.79 6.32 -0.77
CA LEU A 170 29.50 7.01 -0.96
C LEU A 170 28.98 6.88 -2.41
N TRP A 171 29.88 6.69 -3.40
CA TRP A 171 29.53 6.80 -4.82
C TRP A 171 30.03 5.64 -5.69
N GLY A 172 30.60 4.57 -5.07
CA GLY A 172 31.32 3.50 -5.78
C GLY A 172 30.45 2.67 -6.73
N ASN A 173 29.16 2.65 -6.58
CA ASN A 173 28.21 2.04 -7.52
C ASN A 173 26.80 2.62 -7.31
N ILE A 174 25.88 2.30 -8.23
CA ILE A 174 24.51 2.83 -8.21
C ILE A 174 23.80 2.51 -6.89
N ALA A 175 23.93 1.30 -6.34
CA ALA A 175 23.25 0.92 -5.11
C ALA A 175 23.75 1.73 -3.90
N VAL A 176 25.05 1.90 -3.78
CA VAL A 176 25.66 2.74 -2.74
C VAL A 176 25.28 4.21 -2.93
N SER A 177 25.30 4.71 -4.18
CA SER A 177 24.88 6.07 -4.49
C SER A 177 23.40 6.32 -4.16
N MET A 178 22.52 5.34 -4.37
CA MET A 178 21.12 5.43 -3.94
C MET A 178 20.99 5.54 -2.42
N LEU A 179 21.78 4.80 -1.64
CA LEU A 179 21.80 4.93 -0.17
C LEU A 179 22.30 6.31 0.26
N THR A 180 23.34 6.83 -0.41
CA THR A 180 23.85 8.19 -0.16
C THR A 180 22.78 9.24 -0.48
N LEU A 181 22.08 9.10 -1.60
CA LEU A 181 20.99 10.00 -1.95
C LEU A 181 19.79 9.87 -1.02
N PHE A 182 19.50 8.67 -0.49
CA PHE A 182 18.49 8.51 0.55
C PHE A 182 18.86 9.31 1.81
N ARG A 183 20.13 9.28 2.22
CA ARG A 183 20.64 10.11 3.30
C ARG A 183 20.50 11.61 3.00
N VAL A 184 20.83 12.05 1.77
CA VAL A 184 20.63 13.44 1.30
C VAL A 184 19.15 13.83 1.35
N MET A 185 18.23 12.96 0.89
CA MET A 185 16.79 13.22 0.91
C MET A 185 16.23 13.39 2.32
N THR A 186 16.76 12.65 3.30
CA THR A 186 16.38 12.75 4.71
C THR A 186 17.05 13.91 5.44
N PHE A 187 17.81 14.73 4.72
CA PHE A 187 18.57 15.87 5.21
C PHE A 187 19.66 15.50 6.25
N GLU A 188 20.06 14.23 6.30
CA GLU A 188 21.13 13.76 7.17
C GLU A 188 22.48 14.04 6.51
N ASP A 189 23.31 14.88 7.14
CA ASP A 189 24.67 15.25 6.71
C ASP A 189 24.82 15.60 5.22
N TRP A 190 23.74 16.02 4.57
CA TRP A 190 23.73 16.27 3.14
C TRP A 190 24.71 17.38 2.72
N THR A 191 24.92 18.35 3.62
CA THR A 191 25.87 19.44 3.40
C THR A 191 27.30 18.95 3.37
N ASP A 192 27.67 17.99 4.22
CA ASP A 192 29.01 17.43 4.28
C ASP A 192 29.33 16.66 3.00
N VAL A 193 28.40 15.82 2.57
CA VAL A 193 28.51 15.11 1.29
C VAL A 193 28.62 16.07 0.11
N MET A 194 27.87 17.19 0.14
CA MET A 194 27.94 18.23 -0.88
C MET A 194 29.30 18.95 -0.86
N TYR A 195 29.77 19.39 0.31
CA TYR A 195 31.04 20.14 0.40
C TYR A 195 32.23 19.27 0.03
N GLU A 196 32.22 17.97 0.34
CA GLU A 196 33.25 17.03 -0.08
C GLU A 196 33.35 16.99 -1.62
N THR A 197 32.24 16.91 -2.33
CA THR A 197 32.22 16.89 -3.81
C THR A 197 32.52 18.28 -4.41
N MET A 198 32.11 19.38 -3.74
CA MET A 198 32.42 20.76 -4.16
C MET A 198 33.90 21.07 -4.14
N ALA A 199 34.69 20.41 -3.28
CA ALA A 199 36.14 20.59 -3.28
C ALA A 199 36.80 20.21 -4.61
N PHE A 200 36.19 19.30 -5.37
CA PHE A 200 36.67 18.84 -6.68
C PHE A 200 35.84 19.43 -7.84
N TYR A 201 34.53 19.55 -7.67
CA TYR A 201 33.59 20.09 -8.65
C TYR A 201 32.81 21.26 -8.03
N PRO A 202 33.26 22.51 -8.17
CA PRO A 202 32.64 23.65 -7.49
C PRO A 202 31.14 23.84 -7.74
N LEU A 203 30.62 23.35 -8.88
CA LEU A 203 29.20 23.44 -9.25
C LEU A 203 28.37 22.22 -8.80
N SER A 204 28.94 21.26 -8.06
CA SER A 204 28.20 20.06 -7.61
C SER A 204 27.03 20.39 -6.67
N TRP A 205 27.02 21.57 -6.04
CA TRP A 205 25.86 22.01 -5.23
C TRP A 205 24.55 22.03 -6.03
N ILE A 206 24.60 22.28 -7.36
CA ILE A 206 23.41 22.25 -8.23
C ILE A 206 22.82 20.84 -8.27
N PHE A 207 23.66 19.80 -8.31
CA PHE A 207 23.24 18.41 -8.28
C PHE A 207 22.42 18.11 -7.00
N TYR A 208 22.93 18.50 -5.83
CA TYR A 208 22.25 18.24 -4.55
C TYR A 208 20.97 19.05 -4.40
N LEU A 209 21.01 20.36 -4.70
CA LEU A 209 19.83 21.21 -4.58
C LEU A 209 18.72 20.80 -5.56
N SER A 210 19.06 20.45 -6.81
CA SER A 210 18.09 19.98 -7.78
C SER A 210 17.48 18.62 -7.37
N PHE A 211 18.30 17.72 -6.82
CA PHE A 211 17.80 16.44 -6.27
C PHE A 211 16.82 16.66 -5.12
N ILE A 212 17.21 17.47 -4.13
CA ILE A 212 16.36 17.80 -2.97
C ILE A 212 15.06 18.45 -3.43
N PHE A 213 15.14 19.43 -4.35
CA PHE A 213 13.96 20.10 -4.87
C PHE A 213 12.99 19.12 -5.56
N LEU A 214 13.51 18.28 -6.48
CA LEU A 214 12.68 17.33 -7.21
C LEU A 214 12.05 16.27 -6.30
N THR A 215 12.82 15.72 -5.36
CA THR A 215 12.31 14.69 -4.43
C THR A 215 11.32 15.28 -3.43
N THR A 216 11.58 16.49 -2.91
CA THR A 216 10.66 17.19 -2.01
C THR A 216 9.36 17.55 -2.72
N PHE A 217 9.44 18.03 -3.97
CA PHE A 217 8.27 18.35 -4.77
C PHE A 217 7.43 17.12 -5.07
N ALA A 218 8.08 16.00 -5.45
CA ALA A 218 7.39 14.72 -5.67
C ALA A 218 6.71 14.21 -4.39
N PHE A 219 7.40 14.28 -3.24
CA PHE A 219 6.86 13.90 -1.95
C PHE A 219 5.68 14.78 -1.53
N LEU A 220 5.80 16.09 -1.68
CA LEU A 220 4.73 17.03 -1.35
C LEU A 220 3.46 16.76 -2.18
N ASN A 221 3.62 16.52 -3.49
CA ASN A 221 2.51 16.16 -4.36
C ASN A 221 1.84 14.85 -3.92
N MET A 222 2.61 13.88 -3.42
CA MET A 222 2.07 12.65 -2.85
C MET A 222 1.21 12.95 -1.62
N VAL A 223 1.72 13.77 -0.68
CA VAL A 223 0.99 14.13 0.55
C VAL A 223 -0.31 14.86 0.21
N ILE A 224 -0.25 15.84 -0.70
CA ILE A 224 -1.45 16.57 -1.16
C ILE A 224 -2.46 15.59 -1.77
N GLY A 225 -2.02 14.69 -2.63
CA GLY A 225 -2.90 13.68 -3.24
C GLY A 225 -3.58 12.77 -2.21
N ILE A 226 -2.88 12.36 -1.15
CA ILE A 226 -3.46 11.58 -0.05
C ILE A 226 -4.52 12.41 0.69
N VAL A 227 -4.20 13.66 1.05
CA VAL A 227 -5.11 14.54 1.80
C VAL A 227 -6.38 14.81 1.00
N VAL A 228 -6.26 15.10 -0.31
CA VAL A 228 -7.42 15.32 -1.18
C VAL A 228 -8.31 14.06 -1.23
N ASN A 229 -7.72 12.87 -1.43
CA ASN A 229 -8.49 11.62 -1.46
C ASN A 229 -9.21 11.34 -0.13
N VAL A 230 -8.57 11.63 1.02
CA VAL A 230 -9.21 11.45 2.34
C VAL A 230 -10.38 12.43 2.50
N LEU A 231 -10.20 13.69 2.09
CA LEU A 231 -11.28 14.68 2.16
C LEU A 231 -12.46 14.32 1.25
N GLU A 232 -12.20 13.81 0.04
CA GLU A 232 -13.25 13.35 -0.88
C GLU A 232 -14.01 12.14 -0.29
N GLU A 233 -13.30 11.19 0.33
CA GLU A 233 -13.91 10.03 0.98
C GLU A 233 -14.79 10.45 2.18
N GLU A 234 -14.31 11.36 3.02
CA GLU A 234 -15.07 11.91 4.15
C GLU A 234 -16.30 12.70 3.69
N GLN A 235 -16.17 13.47 2.61
CA GLN A 235 -17.30 14.19 2.01
C GLN A 235 -18.34 13.21 1.45
N ALA A 236 -17.91 12.17 0.73
CA ALA A 236 -18.82 11.15 0.19
C ALA A 236 -19.58 10.42 1.31
N LYS A 237 -18.92 10.11 2.44
CA LYS A 237 -19.59 9.53 3.61
C LYS A 237 -20.60 10.49 4.23
N ALA A 238 -20.22 11.75 4.40
CA ALA A 238 -21.11 12.77 4.96
C ALA A 238 -22.34 13.04 4.07
N ASP A 239 -22.19 12.95 2.75
CA ASP A 239 -23.29 13.07 1.80
C ASP A 239 -24.22 11.83 1.83
N THR A 240 -23.68 10.64 2.12
CA THR A 240 -24.47 9.42 2.27
C THR A 240 -25.28 9.43 3.57
N ASP A 241 -24.71 9.96 4.64
CA ASP A 241 -25.37 10.05 5.95
C ASP A 241 -26.43 11.17 6.03
N ASN A 242 -26.42 12.12 5.09
CA ASN A 242 -27.39 13.23 5.04
C ASN A 242 -27.95 13.40 3.62
N PRO A 243 -29.02 12.65 3.26
CA PRO A 243 -29.63 12.69 1.95
C PRO A 243 -30.20 14.06 1.53
N GLU A 244 -30.54 14.94 2.47
CA GLU A 244 -30.96 16.32 2.16
C GLU A 244 -29.79 17.15 1.62
N ARG A 245 -28.59 16.99 2.17
CA ARG A 245 -27.38 17.69 1.68
C ARG A 245 -26.99 17.23 0.29
N SER A 246 -27.07 15.92 0.02
CA SER A 246 -26.76 15.39 -1.32
C SER A 246 -27.75 15.91 -2.36
N SER A 247 -29.03 15.98 -2.01
CA SER A 247 -30.08 16.56 -2.89
C SER A 247 -29.86 18.05 -3.17
N LEU A 248 -29.48 18.83 -2.15
CA LEU A 248 -29.18 20.26 -2.33
C LEU A 248 -27.94 20.49 -3.19
N ARG A 249 -26.92 19.65 -3.06
CA ARG A 249 -25.69 19.75 -3.88
C ARG A 249 -25.99 19.40 -5.34
N ASN A 250 -26.70 18.30 -5.60
CA ASN A 250 -27.10 17.91 -6.94
C ASN A 250 -27.95 19.01 -7.61
N LEU A 251 -28.88 19.62 -6.85
CA LEU A 251 -29.68 20.74 -7.35
C LEU A 251 -28.82 21.98 -7.65
N HIS A 252 -27.79 22.25 -6.84
CA HIS A 252 -26.86 23.35 -7.09
C HIS A 252 -26.04 23.13 -8.36
N ASP A 253 -25.54 21.90 -8.56
CA ASP A 253 -24.76 21.53 -9.76
C ASP A 253 -25.63 21.59 -11.01
N GLU A 254 -26.88 21.10 -10.97
CA GLU A 254 -27.85 21.25 -12.08
C GLU A 254 -28.15 22.72 -12.40
N ILE A 255 -28.29 23.58 -11.40
CA ILE A 255 -28.49 25.03 -11.61
C ILE A 255 -27.25 25.66 -12.27
N GLN A 256 -26.06 25.26 -11.89
CA GLN A 256 -24.80 25.73 -12.51
C GLN A 256 -24.72 25.29 -13.98
N ASP A 257 -25.05 24.04 -14.30
CA ASP A 257 -25.04 23.51 -15.66
C ASP A 257 -26.07 24.25 -16.53
N VAL A 258 -27.28 24.48 -16.02
CA VAL A 258 -28.31 25.27 -16.73
C VAL A 258 -27.82 26.71 -16.97
N ARG A 259 -27.14 27.33 -16.02
CA ARG A 259 -26.58 28.67 -16.19
C ARG A 259 -25.51 28.72 -17.29
N VAL A 260 -24.61 27.76 -17.34
CA VAL A 260 -23.59 27.65 -18.40
C VAL A 260 -24.24 27.45 -19.78
N ILE A 261 -25.33 26.65 -19.86
CA ILE A 261 -26.08 26.47 -21.10
C ILE A 261 -26.76 27.78 -21.53
N LEU A 262 -27.36 28.51 -20.60
CA LEU A 262 -27.99 29.82 -20.86
C LEU A 262 -26.96 30.84 -21.38
N GLU A 263 -25.82 30.97 -20.73
CA GLU A 263 -24.74 31.85 -21.18
C GLU A 263 -24.24 31.50 -22.60
N ARG A 264 -24.17 30.20 -22.94
CA ARG A 264 -23.83 29.75 -24.30
C ARG A 264 -24.90 30.07 -25.32
N LEU A 265 -26.18 30.00 -24.94
CA LEU A 265 -27.30 30.34 -25.82
C LEU A 265 -27.38 31.85 -26.04
N GLU A 266 -27.19 32.66 -24.99
CA GLU A 266 -27.11 34.12 -25.11
C GLU A 266 -25.95 34.53 -26.05
N ALA A 267 -24.74 33.96 -25.86
CA ALA A 267 -23.63 34.22 -26.75
C ALA A 267 -23.88 33.82 -28.22
N ARG A 268 -24.76 32.83 -28.47
CA ARG A 268 -25.13 32.47 -29.83
C ARG A 268 -26.21 33.38 -30.42
N LEU A 269 -27.07 33.97 -29.60
CA LEU A 269 -28.08 34.93 -30.03
C LEU A 269 -27.48 36.30 -30.34
N ASP A 270 -26.46 36.68 -29.57
CA ASP A 270 -25.72 37.93 -29.74
C ASP A 270 -24.66 37.87 -30.84
N ALA A 271 -24.37 36.67 -31.38
CA ALA A 271 -23.52 36.55 -32.56
C ALA A 271 -24.19 37.18 -33.76
N PRO A 272 -23.55 38.18 -34.40
CA PRO A 272 -24.13 38.88 -35.56
C PRO A 272 -24.47 37.88 -36.65
N SER A 273 -25.75 37.86 -37.07
CA SER A 273 -26.25 37.05 -38.20
C SER A 273 -25.32 37.30 -39.40
N VAL A 274 -24.54 36.31 -39.78
CA VAL A 274 -23.77 36.36 -41.03
C VAL A 274 -24.79 36.54 -42.14
N GLN A 275 -24.84 37.75 -42.75
CA GLN A 275 -25.64 38.01 -43.91
C GLN A 275 -25.26 37.02 -45.01
N LEU A 276 -26.25 36.17 -45.38
CA LEU A 276 -26.26 35.32 -46.57
C LEU A 276 -26.30 36.19 -47.85
N SER A 277 -25.26 36.96 -48.15
CA SER A 277 -25.18 37.81 -49.34
C SER A 277 -24.01 37.49 -50.27
N ASP A 278 -23.46 36.27 -50.20
CA ASP A 278 -22.48 35.86 -51.23
C ASP A 278 -22.71 34.38 -51.61
N VAL A 279 -23.81 34.12 -52.33
CA VAL A 279 -23.94 32.91 -53.15
C VAL A 279 -23.67 33.34 -54.61
N PRO A 280 -22.51 33.00 -55.21
CA PRO A 280 -22.30 33.19 -56.64
C PRO A 280 -23.23 32.31 -57.43
N GLY A 281 -23.86 32.94 -58.44
CA GLY A 281 -24.94 32.47 -59.28
C GLY A 281 -24.97 31.03 -59.72
N GLY A 282 -26.20 30.55 -59.75
CA GLY A 282 -26.59 29.21 -60.14
C GLY A 282 -26.21 28.78 -61.54
N SER A 283 -25.88 27.53 -61.61
CA SER A 283 -26.02 26.76 -62.84
C SER A 283 -27.32 25.93 -62.78
N LYS A 284 -28.20 26.15 -63.72
CA LYS A 284 -29.46 25.39 -63.89
C LYS A 284 -29.20 23.89 -64.01
N PRO A 285 -30.06 23.04 -63.40
CA PRO A 285 -29.97 21.61 -63.62
C PRO A 285 -30.43 21.24 -65.03
N LYS A 286 -29.62 20.52 -65.79
CA LYS A 286 -29.95 19.85 -67.05
C LYS A 286 -30.93 18.72 -66.78
N SER A 287 -32.07 18.72 -67.46
CA SER A 287 -33.02 17.62 -67.49
C SER A 287 -32.42 16.33 -68.08
N PRO A 288 -32.78 15.14 -67.54
CA PRO A 288 -32.31 13.86 -68.07
C PRO A 288 -32.89 13.57 -69.45
N PRO A 289 -32.20 12.86 -70.35
CA PRO A 289 -32.72 12.47 -71.71
C PRO A 289 -33.75 11.36 -71.55
N VAL A 290 -34.81 11.49 -72.34
CA VAL A 290 -35.83 10.46 -72.57
C VAL A 290 -35.23 9.45 -73.54
N GLU A 291 -35.16 8.17 -73.19
CA GLU A 291 -34.94 7.05 -74.11
C GLU A 291 -36.23 6.66 -74.79
N PRO A 292 -36.21 6.39 -76.11
CA PRO A 292 -37.31 5.80 -76.81
C PRO A 292 -37.11 4.28 -76.95
N GLY A 293 -38.21 3.52 -76.83
CA GLY A 293 -38.29 2.12 -77.23
C GLY A 293 -38.97 1.23 -76.26
#